data_e89ebdf5cedb54e9216053d64ea0639b
#
_entry.id   e89ebdf5cedb54e9216053d64ea0639b
#
_cell.length_a   1.000
_cell.length_b   1.000
_cell.length_c   1.000
_cell.angle_alpha   90.00
_cell.angle_beta   90.00
_cell.angle_gamma   90.00
#
_symmetry.space_group_name_H-M   'P 1'
#
loop_
_entity.id
_entity.type
_entity.pdbx_description
1 polymer ?
#
loop_
_entity_poly.entity_id
_entity_poly.type
_entity_poly.pdbx_seq_one_letter_code
_entity_poly.pdbx_strand_id
1 'polypeptide(L)'
;MNRNNIAENPISQSKLPIERRRVEFTLDDVTEKYYYRGNPQVSAFFASLSVGFPPGEAEFIKSVKLFEDQITDPKLREEVKNFAHQEAHHSFQHKLLNQKLNELGYQTGGIDNVFKEKLARREKQWSPQRRLARTVSAEHITATWAHWALGSEEKMQHFPTSMRHLLQWHAIEEIEHKSVAFDVYQQCVGDRRLLNWVYRHFLYFEFPLSLTLTTRALLKQDNYKPTAEDRRVFKDFLFAKKDGMVSSLWPHYRAFTKQGFHPWALDDSGLVDDWKGTLSPYFAH
;
A
#
# COMPACT_ATOMS: atom_id res chain seq x y z
N MET A 1 -42.40 -19.62 -20.52
CA MET A 1 -40.94 -19.71 -20.39
C MET A 1 -40.42 -18.37 -19.97
N ASN A 2 -40.40 -18.11 -18.65
CA ASN A 2 -39.88 -16.85 -18.10
C ASN A 2 -38.38 -17.07 -17.83
N ARG A 3 -37.53 -16.47 -18.64
CA ARG A 3 -36.14 -16.24 -18.27
C ARG A 3 -36.16 -15.07 -17.29
N ASN A 4 -35.99 -15.37 -16.00
CA ASN A 4 -35.72 -14.39 -14.97
C ASN A 4 -34.48 -13.61 -15.36
N ASN A 5 -34.65 -12.36 -15.77
CA ASN A 5 -33.59 -11.35 -15.73
C ASN A 5 -33.29 -11.10 -14.25
N ILE A 6 -32.42 -11.90 -13.67
CA ILE A 6 -31.69 -11.49 -12.49
C ILE A 6 -30.71 -10.46 -13.04
N ALA A 7 -31.02 -9.18 -12.84
CA ALA A 7 -30.02 -8.13 -12.97
C ALA A 7 -28.92 -8.50 -11.96
N GLU A 8 -27.83 -9.06 -12.45
CA GLU A 8 -26.65 -9.31 -11.64
C GLU A 8 -26.20 -7.95 -11.10
N ASN A 9 -26.31 -7.74 -9.81
CA ASN A 9 -25.72 -6.57 -9.18
C ASN A 9 -24.23 -6.53 -9.59
N PRO A 10 -23.74 -5.38 -10.07
CA PRO A 10 -22.35 -5.27 -10.47
C PRO A 10 -21.46 -5.68 -9.29
N ILE A 11 -20.47 -6.52 -9.54
CA ILE A 11 -19.54 -7.01 -8.51
C ILE A 11 -18.65 -5.88 -8.06
N SER A 12 -18.18 -5.06 -9.01
CA SER A 12 -17.41 -3.87 -8.68
C SER A 12 -18.30 -2.80 -8.05
N GLN A 13 -17.96 -2.47 -6.78
CA GLN A 13 -18.60 -1.40 -6.01
C GLN A 13 -17.70 -0.16 -5.92
N SER A 14 -16.70 -0.02 -6.81
CA SER A 14 -15.84 1.15 -6.83
C SER A 14 -16.64 2.45 -6.98
N LYS A 15 -16.35 3.41 -6.10
CA LYS A 15 -17.01 4.73 -6.05
C LYS A 15 -16.23 5.80 -6.81
N LEU A 16 -14.95 5.55 -7.10
CA LEU A 16 -14.07 6.46 -7.82
C LEU A 16 -13.58 5.80 -9.11
N PRO A 17 -13.32 6.56 -10.17
CA PRO A 17 -12.61 6.06 -11.32
C PRO A 17 -11.15 5.77 -10.96
N ILE A 18 -10.58 4.71 -11.50
CA ILE A 18 -9.15 4.41 -11.42
C ILE A 18 -8.46 5.11 -12.59
N GLU A 19 -7.84 6.26 -12.31
CA GLU A 19 -7.27 7.11 -13.34
C GLU A 19 -5.80 6.77 -13.59
N ARG A 20 -5.41 6.67 -14.87
CA ARG A 20 -4.00 6.49 -15.23
C ARG A 20 -3.32 7.84 -15.27
N ARG A 21 -2.56 8.18 -14.24
CA ARG A 21 -1.78 9.42 -14.14
C ARG A 21 -0.32 9.14 -14.40
N ARG A 22 0.33 10.07 -15.05
CA ARG A 22 1.79 10.16 -15.06
C ARG A 22 2.20 11.28 -14.11
N VAL A 23 3.16 10.98 -13.25
CA VAL A 23 3.71 11.96 -12.31
C VAL A 23 5.22 12.04 -12.45
N GLU A 24 5.78 13.22 -12.16
CA GLU A 24 7.22 13.45 -12.15
C GLU A 24 7.60 14.14 -10.83
N PHE A 25 8.32 13.41 -9.96
CA PHE A 25 8.87 13.94 -8.72
C PHE A 25 10.40 13.94 -8.81
N THR A 26 11.03 15.09 -8.56
CA THR A 26 12.49 15.23 -8.67
C THR A 26 13.24 14.70 -7.44
N LEU A 27 12.64 14.69 -6.27
CA LEU A 27 13.25 14.30 -4.99
C LEU A 27 14.51 15.11 -4.61
N ASP A 28 14.72 16.30 -5.19
CA ASP A 28 15.92 17.11 -4.97
C ASP A 28 16.00 17.68 -3.56
N ASP A 29 14.86 17.92 -2.92
CA ASP A 29 14.75 18.40 -1.54
C ASP A 29 14.95 17.31 -0.49
N VAL A 30 15.08 16.03 -0.90
CA VAL A 30 15.42 14.93 -0.01
C VAL A 30 16.96 14.86 0.11
N THR A 31 17.51 15.67 1.01
CA THR A 31 18.96 15.86 1.15
C THR A 31 19.58 15.15 2.34
N GLU A 32 18.75 14.75 3.31
CA GLU A 32 19.20 14.15 4.56
C GLU A 32 18.79 12.68 4.66
N LYS A 33 19.72 11.82 5.11
CA LYS A 33 19.42 10.39 5.34
C LYS A 33 18.25 10.20 6.30
N TYR A 34 18.23 10.98 7.39
CA TYR A 34 17.16 10.96 8.38
C TYR A 34 16.14 12.07 8.11
N TYR A 35 15.52 11.98 6.94
CA TYR A 35 14.67 13.00 6.34
C TYR A 35 13.42 13.36 7.14
N TYR A 36 12.96 12.53 8.05
CA TYR A 36 11.82 12.85 8.92
C TYR A 36 12.31 13.52 10.22
N ARG A 37 12.42 14.85 10.22
CA ARG A 37 12.84 15.65 11.38
C ARG A 37 14.15 15.18 12.04
N GLY A 38 15.06 14.62 11.26
CA GLY A 38 16.28 14.01 11.79
C GLY A 38 16.07 12.70 12.56
N ASN A 39 14.85 12.15 12.62
CA ASN A 39 14.57 10.92 13.37
C ASN A 39 14.93 9.66 12.55
N PRO A 40 15.94 8.87 12.99
CA PRO A 40 16.39 7.71 12.23
C PRO A 40 15.36 6.58 12.14
N GLN A 41 14.53 6.41 13.19
CA GLN A 41 13.57 5.30 13.24
C GLN A 41 12.40 5.51 12.29
N VAL A 42 11.82 6.72 12.23
CA VAL A 42 10.74 7.04 11.29
C VAL A 42 11.28 7.01 9.86
N SER A 43 12.47 7.60 9.62
CA SER A 43 13.09 7.60 8.28
C SER A 43 13.39 6.18 7.78
N ALA A 44 13.99 5.32 8.61
CA ALA A 44 14.26 3.93 8.26
C ALA A 44 12.97 3.09 8.11
N PHE A 45 11.91 3.41 8.85
CA PHE A 45 10.60 2.77 8.70
C PHE A 45 10.00 3.03 7.31
N PHE A 46 9.96 4.28 6.87
CA PHE A 46 9.47 4.63 5.52
C PHE A 46 10.40 4.14 4.40
N ALA A 47 11.72 4.18 4.62
CA ALA A 47 12.67 3.55 3.70
C ALA A 47 12.40 2.04 3.56
N SER A 48 12.07 1.35 4.65
CA SER A 48 11.71 -0.08 4.64
C SER A 48 10.44 -0.35 3.82
N LEU A 49 9.44 0.51 3.92
CA LEU A 49 8.22 0.44 3.11
C LEU A 49 8.57 0.62 1.63
N SER A 50 9.28 1.70 1.30
CA SER A 50 9.65 2.02 -0.07
C SER A 50 10.45 0.89 -0.74
N VAL A 51 11.34 0.21 -0.03
CA VAL A 51 12.08 -0.97 -0.55
C VAL A 51 11.15 -2.15 -0.80
N GLY A 52 10.11 -2.32 0.01
CA GLY A 52 9.15 -3.42 -0.09
C GLY A 52 8.12 -3.25 -1.20
N PHE A 53 7.81 -2.01 -1.59
CA PHE A 53 6.76 -1.72 -2.56
C PHE A 53 7.04 -2.31 -3.95
N PRO A 54 8.15 -2.06 -4.65
CA PRO A 54 8.33 -2.54 -6.02
C PRO A 54 8.17 -4.06 -6.19
N PRO A 55 8.78 -4.93 -5.36
CA PRO A 55 8.52 -6.36 -5.47
C PRO A 55 7.10 -6.76 -5.01
N GLY A 56 6.52 -6.04 -4.05
CA GLY A 56 5.15 -6.26 -3.56
C GLY A 56 4.10 -5.98 -4.62
N GLU A 57 4.16 -4.81 -5.24
CA GLU A 57 3.25 -4.35 -6.28
C GLU A 57 3.35 -5.22 -7.55
N ALA A 58 4.56 -5.63 -7.92
CA ALA A 58 4.73 -6.61 -8.98
C ALA A 58 4.01 -7.94 -8.68
N GLU A 59 3.98 -8.38 -7.43
CA GLU A 59 3.22 -9.56 -7.00
C GLU A 59 1.70 -9.29 -6.99
N PHE A 60 1.26 -8.07 -6.65
CA PHE A 60 -0.15 -7.69 -6.72
C PHE A 60 -0.68 -7.84 -8.15
N ILE A 61 0.00 -7.24 -9.12
CA ILE A 61 -0.34 -7.38 -10.54
C ILE A 61 -0.39 -8.85 -10.97
N LYS A 62 0.65 -9.62 -10.64
CA LYS A 62 0.73 -11.05 -11.01
C LYS A 62 -0.43 -11.86 -10.43
N SER A 63 -0.71 -11.70 -9.13
CA SER A 63 -1.72 -12.49 -8.44
C SER A 63 -3.14 -12.19 -8.89
N VAL A 64 -3.46 -10.94 -9.22
CA VAL A 64 -4.74 -10.54 -9.79
C VAL A 64 -4.89 -11.09 -11.23
N LYS A 65 -3.85 -10.97 -12.05
CA LYS A 65 -3.86 -11.49 -13.44
C LYS A 65 -4.04 -13.00 -13.55
N LEU A 66 -3.71 -13.78 -12.52
CA LEU A 66 -3.99 -15.23 -12.51
C LEU A 66 -5.48 -15.55 -12.63
N PHE A 67 -6.36 -14.59 -12.39
CA PHE A 67 -7.81 -14.77 -12.45
C PHE A 67 -8.48 -13.96 -13.56
N GLU A 68 -7.72 -13.26 -14.41
CA GLU A 68 -8.23 -12.32 -15.42
C GLU A 68 -9.26 -12.99 -16.36
N ASP A 69 -9.00 -14.22 -16.81
CA ASP A 69 -9.91 -14.98 -17.69
C ASP A 69 -11.21 -15.41 -17.00
N GLN A 70 -11.24 -15.41 -15.65
CA GLN A 70 -12.41 -15.80 -14.85
C GLN A 70 -13.29 -14.59 -14.50
N ILE A 71 -12.82 -13.36 -14.75
CA ILE A 71 -13.59 -12.15 -14.47
C ILE A 71 -14.70 -12.01 -15.52
N THR A 72 -15.96 -12.05 -15.06
CA THR A 72 -17.13 -11.91 -15.94
C THR A 72 -17.66 -10.47 -15.99
N ASP A 73 -17.47 -9.68 -14.94
CA ASP A 73 -17.86 -8.27 -14.87
C ASP A 73 -16.97 -7.40 -15.77
N PRO A 74 -17.51 -6.75 -16.82
CA PRO A 74 -16.72 -5.91 -17.72
C PRO A 74 -16.10 -4.70 -17.04
N LYS A 75 -16.78 -4.11 -16.03
CA LYS A 75 -16.26 -2.99 -15.25
C LYS A 75 -15.05 -3.44 -14.45
N LEU A 76 -15.15 -4.53 -13.70
CA LEU A 76 -14.04 -5.08 -12.93
C LEU A 76 -12.85 -5.46 -13.82
N ARG A 77 -13.09 -5.98 -15.03
CA ARG A 77 -12.02 -6.27 -15.99
C ARG A 77 -11.26 -5.02 -16.43
N GLU A 78 -11.94 -3.90 -16.62
CA GLU A 78 -11.29 -2.63 -16.94
C GLU A 78 -10.55 -2.06 -15.72
N GLU A 79 -11.14 -2.15 -14.53
CA GLU A 79 -10.50 -1.75 -13.27
C GLU A 79 -9.22 -2.53 -13.01
N VAL A 80 -9.16 -3.83 -13.31
CA VAL A 80 -7.94 -4.64 -13.20
C VAL A 80 -6.82 -4.15 -14.12
N LYS A 81 -7.14 -3.68 -15.33
CA LYS A 81 -6.14 -3.09 -16.22
C LYS A 81 -5.61 -1.77 -15.69
N ASN A 82 -6.49 -0.93 -15.15
CA ASN A 82 -6.11 0.36 -14.58
C ASN A 82 -5.30 0.18 -13.29
N PHE A 83 -5.71 -0.74 -12.42
CA PHE A 83 -4.96 -1.19 -11.25
C PHE A 83 -3.53 -1.63 -11.62
N ALA A 84 -3.40 -2.53 -12.60
CA ALA A 84 -2.08 -2.99 -13.03
C ALA A 84 -1.19 -1.86 -13.57
N HIS A 85 -1.80 -0.82 -14.16
CA HIS A 85 -1.07 0.36 -14.62
C HIS A 85 -0.60 1.22 -13.43
N GLN A 86 -1.48 1.53 -12.48
CA GLN A 86 -1.13 2.30 -11.28
C GLN A 86 -0.05 1.59 -10.47
N GLU A 87 -0.18 0.30 -10.20
CA GLU A 87 0.80 -0.51 -9.47
C GLU A 87 2.19 -0.54 -10.15
N ALA A 88 2.21 -0.62 -11.49
CA ALA A 88 3.47 -0.56 -12.24
C ALA A 88 4.14 0.81 -12.11
N HIS A 89 3.34 1.88 -12.04
CA HIS A 89 3.84 3.24 -11.86
C HIS A 89 4.30 3.49 -10.42
N HIS A 90 3.58 2.99 -9.41
CA HIS A 90 4.02 2.97 -8.02
C HIS A 90 5.39 2.31 -7.89
N SER A 91 5.54 1.10 -8.44
CA SER A 91 6.83 0.39 -8.49
C SER A 91 7.96 1.24 -9.10
N PHE A 92 7.67 1.97 -10.17
CA PHE A 92 8.66 2.82 -10.81
C PHE A 92 9.07 3.99 -9.91
N GLN A 93 8.11 4.73 -9.34
CA GLN A 93 8.39 5.87 -8.48
C GLN A 93 9.12 5.45 -7.19
N HIS A 94 8.75 4.33 -6.59
CA HIS A 94 9.47 3.79 -5.43
C HIS A 94 10.89 3.30 -5.76
N LYS A 95 11.14 2.83 -6.98
CA LYS A 95 12.54 2.55 -7.43
C LYS A 95 13.38 3.83 -7.50
N LEU A 96 12.82 4.93 -8.00
CA LEU A 96 13.50 6.23 -8.01
C LEU A 96 13.78 6.72 -6.58
N LEU A 97 12.79 6.62 -5.67
CA LEU A 97 12.99 6.95 -4.27
C LEU A 97 14.08 6.06 -3.64
N ASN A 98 14.08 4.75 -3.93
CA ASN A 98 15.11 3.84 -3.41
C ASN A 98 16.51 4.15 -3.95
N GLN A 99 16.64 4.64 -5.18
CA GLN A 99 17.91 5.15 -5.71
C GLN A 99 18.36 6.38 -4.91
N LYS A 100 17.46 7.33 -4.68
CA LYS A 100 17.74 8.51 -3.84
C LYS A 100 18.15 8.13 -2.41
N LEU A 101 17.45 7.16 -1.79
CA LEU A 101 17.81 6.64 -0.46
C LEU A 101 19.21 6.02 -0.45
N ASN A 102 19.62 5.33 -1.53
CA ASN A 102 20.99 4.80 -1.64
C ASN A 102 22.04 5.91 -1.75
N GLU A 103 21.76 6.99 -2.49
CA GLU A 103 22.62 8.18 -2.55
C GLU A 103 22.81 8.81 -1.15
N LEU A 104 21.80 8.78 -0.32
CA LEU A 104 21.84 9.25 1.06
C LEU A 104 22.50 8.26 2.03
N GLY A 105 22.98 7.12 1.54
CA GLY A 105 23.77 6.15 2.32
C GLY A 105 22.98 4.97 2.88
N TYR A 106 21.71 4.76 2.51
CA TYR A 106 21.03 3.48 2.74
C TYR A 106 21.56 2.43 1.75
N GLN A 107 21.65 1.18 2.18
CA GLN A 107 22.00 0.04 1.32
C GLN A 107 20.75 -0.84 1.16
N THR A 108 19.95 -0.55 0.15
CA THR A 108 18.63 -1.19 -0.02
C THR A 108 18.67 -2.51 -0.82
N GLY A 109 19.70 -2.71 -1.65
CA GLY A 109 19.75 -3.82 -2.61
C GLY A 109 19.69 -5.22 -1.99
N GLY A 110 20.35 -5.42 -0.85
CA GLY A 110 20.27 -6.71 -0.13
C GLY A 110 18.87 -7.02 0.38
N ILE A 111 18.16 -6.00 0.82
CA ILE A 111 16.78 -6.12 1.33
C ILE A 111 15.81 -6.41 0.18
N ASP A 112 15.94 -5.68 -0.93
CA ASP A 112 15.14 -5.91 -2.15
C ASP A 112 15.29 -7.35 -2.65
N ASN A 113 16.52 -7.89 -2.67
CA ASN A 113 16.75 -9.29 -3.04
C ASN A 113 16.04 -10.28 -2.11
N VAL A 114 16.07 -10.06 -0.80
CA VAL A 114 15.35 -10.91 0.17
C VAL A 114 13.83 -10.90 -0.10
N PHE A 115 13.26 -9.74 -0.43
CA PHE A 115 11.85 -9.66 -0.79
C PHE A 115 11.55 -10.43 -2.08
N LYS A 116 12.36 -10.26 -3.13
CA LYS A 116 12.20 -10.96 -4.41
C LYS A 116 12.30 -12.48 -4.24
N GLU A 117 13.29 -12.97 -3.50
CA GLU A 117 13.45 -14.40 -3.22
C GLU A 117 12.26 -14.97 -2.43
N LYS A 118 11.77 -14.25 -1.43
CA LYS A 118 10.59 -14.65 -0.64
C LYS A 118 9.34 -14.75 -1.52
N LEU A 119 9.13 -13.81 -2.42
CA LEU A 119 7.99 -13.81 -3.35
C LEU A 119 8.12 -14.92 -4.39
N ALA A 120 9.30 -15.12 -4.97
CA ALA A 120 9.56 -16.22 -5.91
C ALA A 120 9.35 -17.61 -5.27
N ARG A 121 9.69 -17.78 -3.99
CA ARG A 121 9.38 -18.99 -3.24
C ARG A 121 7.87 -19.19 -3.08
N ARG A 122 7.12 -18.13 -2.76
CA ARG A 122 5.67 -18.19 -2.64
C ARG A 122 5.00 -18.51 -3.97
N GLU A 123 5.46 -17.93 -5.05
CA GLU A 123 4.97 -18.22 -6.40
C GLU A 123 5.03 -19.71 -6.73
N LYS A 124 6.07 -20.41 -6.26
CA LYS A 124 6.25 -21.87 -6.43
C LYS A 124 5.44 -22.72 -5.45
N GLN A 125 5.18 -22.22 -4.24
CA GLN A 125 4.64 -23.03 -3.13
C GLN A 125 3.17 -22.75 -2.79
N TRP A 126 2.65 -21.57 -3.15
CA TRP A 126 1.32 -21.16 -2.77
C TRP A 126 0.34 -21.31 -3.93
N SER A 127 -0.89 -21.68 -3.60
CA SER A 127 -1.97 -21.68 -4.58
C SER A 127 -2.28 -20.26 -5.06
N PRO A 128 -2.81 -20.10 -6.30
CA PRO A 128 -3.28 -18.81 -6.82
C PRO A 128 -4.23 -18.10 -5.84
N GLN A 129 -5.17 -18.83 -5.24
CA GLN A 129 -6.16 -18.29 -4.29
C GLN A 129 -5.49 -17.71 -3.05
N ARG A 130 -4.45 -18.38 -2.52
CA ARG A 130 -3.72 -17.90 -1.35
C ARG A 130 -2.86 -16.67 -1.69
N ARG A 131 -2.28 -16.62 -2.89
CA ARG A 131 -1.53 -15.46 -3.37
C ARG A 131 -2.45 -14.24 -3.49
N LEU A 132 -3.60 -14.40 -4.17
CA LEU A 132 -4.59 -13.33 -4.30
C LEU A 132 -5.13 -12.89 -2.93
N ALA A 133 -5.42 -13.82 -1.99
CA ALA A 133 -5.85 -13.48 -0.64
C ALA A 133 -4.81 -12.62 0.12
N ARG A 134 -3.50 -12.87 -0.12
CA ARG A 134 -2.44 -12.06 0.46
C ARG A 134 -2.39 -10.65 -0.18
N THR A 135 -2.57 -10.54 -1.49
CA THR A 135 -2.69 -9.26 -2.18
C THR A 135 -3.85 -8.45 -1.62
N VAL A 136 -5.06 -9.03 -1.54
CA VAL A 136 -6.22 -8.39 -0.89
C VAL A 136 -5.91 -7.93 0.54
N SER A 137 -5.12 -8.71 1.28
CA SER A 137 -4.73 -8.34 2.65
C SER A 137 -3.77 -7.16 2.70
N ALA A 138 -2.84 -7.10 1.76
CA ALA A 138 -1.89 -6.00 1.64
C ALA A 138 -2.62 -4.72 1.17
N GLU A 139 -3.42 -4.80 0.10
CA GLU A 139 -4.25 -3.72 -0.43
C GLU A 139 -5.13 -3.06 0.64
N HIS A 140 -5.73 -3.86 1.52
CA HIS A 140 -6.50 -3.30 2.62
C HIS A 140 -5.65 -2.51 3.61
N ILE A 141 -4.40 -2.92 3.85
CA ILE A 141 -3.49 -2.19 4.74
C ILE A 141 -2.98 -0.92 4.06
N THR A 142 -2.57 -0.99 2.78
CA THR A 142 -2.07 0.18 2.03
C THR A 142 -3.17 1.23 1.87
N ALA A 143 -4.38 0.85 1.50
CA ALA A 143 -5.53 1.76 1.43
C ALA A 143 -5.90 2.36 2.80
N THR A 144 -5.80 1.58 3.89
CA THR A 144 -6.02 2.10 5.24
C THR A 144 -4.94 3.12 5.62
N TRP A 145 -3.69 2.89 5.24
CA TRP A 145 -2.60 3.84 5.44
C TRP A 145 -2.69 5.06 4.53
N ALA A 146 -3.22 4.89 3.33
CA ALA A 146 -3.54 5.98 2.41
C ALA A 146 -4.56 6.95 3.02
N HIS A 147 -5.64 6.43 3.61
CA HIS A 147 -6.58 7.22 4.38
C HIS A 147 -5.87 8.05 5.48
N TRP A 148 -4.97 7.42 6.25
CA TRP A 148 -4.19 8.12 7.27
C TRP A 148 -3.27 9.18 6.66
N ALA A 149 -2.54 8.87 5.59
CA ALA A 149 -1.57 9.77 4.98
C ALA A 149 -2.23 11.04 4.42
N LEU A 150 -3.43 10.91 3.82
CA LEU A 150 -4.18 12.06 3.33
C LEU A 150 -4.87 12.84 4.46
N GLY A 151 -5.26 12.18 5.56
CA GLY A 151 -5.93 12.80 6.69
C GLY A 151 -5.02 13.35 7.80
N SER A 152 -3.70 13.09 7.76
CA SER A 152 -2.76 13.40 8.85
C SER A 152 -1.72 14.44 8.45
N GLU A 153 -2.14 15.62 8.03
CA GLU A 153 -1.26 16.69 7.56
C GLU A 153 -0.18 17.05 8.60
N GLU A 154 -0.54 17.09 9.90
CA GLU A 154 0.40 17.39 11.00
C GLU A 154 1.61 16.44 11.03
N LYS A 155 1.42 15.16 10.74
CA LYS A 155 2.52 14.19 10.65
C LYS A 155 3.23 14.26 9.29
N MET A 156 2.46 14.39 8.21
CA MET A 156 2.99 14.36 6.85
C MET A 156 3.82 15.60 6.50
N GLN A 157 3.52 16.78 7.05
CA GLN A 157 4.28 18.01 6.78
C GLN A 157 5.77 17.95 7.16
N HIS A 158 6.17 16.95 7.97
CA HIS A 158 7.55 16.78 8.40
C HIS A 158 8.43 15.98 7.43
N PHE A 159 7.84 15.42 6.37
CA PHE A 159 8.59 14.88 5.25
C PHE A 159 9.04 16.01 4.32
N PRO A 160 10.15 15.84 3.58
CA PRO A 160 10.48 16.71 2.44
C PRO A 160 9.28 16.80 1.48
N THR A 161 9.10 17.97 0.88
CA THR A 161 7.89 18.26 0.09
C THR A 161 7.68 17.28 -1.06
N SER A 162 8.73 16.99 -1.83
CA SER A 162 8.63 16.05 -2.96
C SER A 162 8.29 14.62 -2.51
N MET A 163 8.91 14.16 -1.42
CA MET A 163 8.62 12.85 -0.85
C MET A 163 7.18 12.79 -0.28
N ARG A 164 6.74 13.85 0.39
CA ARG A 164 5.36 13.97 0.88
C ARG A 164 4.36 13.89 -0.27
N HIS A 165 4.59 14.62 -1.34
CA HIS A 165 3.71 14.61 -2.52
C HIS A 165 3.71 13.24 -3.22
N LEU A 166 4.86 12.57 -3.32
CA LEU A 166 4.92 11.20 -3.82
C LEU A 166 4.07 10.26 -2.97
N LEU A 167 4.19 10.31 -1.64
CA LEU A 167 3.41 9.47 -0.73
C LEU A 167 1.91 9.78 -0.78
N GLN A 168 1.55 11.06 -0.95
CA GLN A 168 0.14 11.48 -1.06
C GLN A 168 -0.46 11.12 -2.42
N TRP A 169 0.28 11.24 -3.52
CA TRP A 169 -0.13 10.75 -4.83
C TRP A 169 -0.36 9.24 -4.80
N HIS A 170 0.58 8.48 -4.26
CA HIS A 170 0.43 7.03 -4.07
C HIS A 170 -0.83 6.72 -3.25
N ALA A 171 -1.06 7.45 -2.16
CA ALA A 171 -2.23 7.29 -1.31
C ALA A 171 -3.57 7.55 -2.04
N ILE A 172 -3.62 8.54 -2.96
CA ILE A 172 -4.81 8.76 -3.82
C ILE A 172 -5.09 7.50 -4.65
N GLU A 173 -4.09 6.98 -5.32
CA GLU A 173 -4.25 5.82 -6.21
C GLU A 173 -4.56 4.55 -5.44
N GLU A 174 -3.99 4.35 -4.24
CA GLU A 174 -4.36 3.26 -3.32
C GLU A 174 -5.85 3.28 -2.92
N ILE A 175 -6.43 4.46 -2.72
CA ILE A 175 -7.86 4.59 -2.42
C ILE A 175 -8.70 4.33 -3.67
N GLU A 176 -8.29 4.80 -4.83
CA GLU A 176 -9.03 4.59 -6.09
C GLU A 176 -9.21 3.11 -6.40
N HIS A 177 -8.15 2.31 -6.23
CA HIS A 177 -8.17 0.89 -6.58
C HIS A 177 -8.37 -0.08 -5.40
N LYS A 178 -8.62 0.40 -4.19
CA LYS A 178 -8.67 -0.39 -2.95
C LYS A 178 -9.60 -1.61 -2.96
N SER A 179 -10.58 -1.67 -3.86
CA SER A 179 -11.49 -2.80 -3.95
C SER A 179 -11.14 -3.82 -5.05
N VAL A 180 -10.27 -3.47 -5.99
CA VAL A 180 -10.05 -4.30 -7.19
C VAL A 180 -9.64 -5.73 -6.85
N ALA A 181 -8.59 -5.91 -6.07
CA ALA A 181 -8.13 -7.24 -5.67
C ALA A 181 -9.18 -7.98 -4.83
N PHE A 182 -9.94 -7.26 -3.98
CA PHE A 182 -11.02 -7.82 -3.17
C PHE A 182 -12.17 -8.30 -4.05
N ASP A 183 -12.60 -7.52 -5.03
CA ASP A 183 -13.71 -7.84 -5.93
C ASP A 183 -13.36 -9.03 -6.84
N VAL A 184 -12.12 -9.07 -7.35
CA VAL A 184 -11.60 -10.25 -8.08
C VAL A 184 -11.62 -11.49 -7.17
N TYR A 185 -11.18 -11.35 -5.90
CA TYR A 185 -11.22 -12.48 -4.96
C TYR A 185 -12.65 -12.96 -4.70
N GLN A 186 -13.59 -12.04 -4.49
CA GLN A 186 -15.00 -12.38 -4.25
C GLN A 186 -15.62 -13.08 -5.46
N GLN A 187 -15.36 -12.61 -6.67
CA GLN A 187 -15.89 -13.21 -7.88
C GLN A 187 -15.28 -14.58 -8.19
N CYS A 188 -13.96 -14.70 -8.12
CA CYS A 188 -13.25 -15.85 -8.67
C CYS A 188 -12.94 -16.93 -7.62
N VAL A 189 -12.90 -16.56 -6.33
CA VAL A 189 -12.52 -17.48 -5.25
C VAL A 189 -13.62 -17.65 -4.20
N GLY A 190 -14.14 -16.55 -3.65
CA GLY A 190 -15.25 -16.53 -2.69
C GLY A 190 -14.97 -17.16 -1.32
N ASP A 191 -13.80 -17.74 -1.08
CA ASP A 191 -13.47 -18.41 0.21
C ASP A 191 -13.12 -17.39 1.29
N ARG A 192 -14.14 -16.93 2.01
CA ARG A 192 -14.00 -15.96 3.11
C ARG A 192 -13.17 -16.50 4.28
N ARG A 193 -13.13 -17.82 4.51
CA ARG A 193 -12.36 -18.43 5.60
C ARG A 193 -10.87 -18.33 5.30
N LEU A 194 -10.47 -18.70 4.09
CA LEU A 194 -9.10 -18.55 3.60
C LEU A 194 -8.66 -17.09 3.66
N LEU A 195 -9.47 -16.16 3.13
CA LEU A 195 -9.17 -14.73 3.13
C LEU A 195 -8.94 -14.20 4.55
N ASN A 196 -9.85 -14.49 5.49
CA ASN A 196 -9.73 -14.04 6.88
C ASN A 196 -8.51 -14.65 7.59
N TRP A 197 -8.17 -15.90 7.29
CA TRP A 197 -6.98 -16.55 7.85
C TRP A 197 -5.70 -15.89 7.33
N VAL A 198 -5.60 -15.69 6.01
CA VAL A 198 -4.44 -15.02 5.37
C VAL A 198 -4.29 -13.59 5.89
N TYR A 199 -5.40 -12.85 5.96
CA TYR A 199 -5.40 -11.47 6.47
C TYR A 199 -4.88 -11.38 7.91
N ARG A 200 -5.40 -12.21 8.83
CA ARG A 200 -4.94 -12.22 10.22
C ARG A 200 -3.47 -12.58 10.32
N HIS A 201 -3.01 -13.59 9.57
CA HIS A 201 -1.60 -13.95 9.53
C HIS A 201 -0.74 -12.80 9.00
N PHE A 202 -1.19 -12.13 7.93
CA PHE A 202 -0.49 -10.99 7.35
C PHE A 202 -0.43 -9.81 8.33
N LEU A 203 -1.56 -9.38 8.87
CA LEU A 203 -1.68 -8.23 9.76
C LEU A 203 -0.89 -8.40 11.07
N TYR A 204 -0.99 -9.58 11.72
CA TYR A 204 -0.43 -9.76 13.06
C TYR A 204 0.99 -10.32 13.08
N PHE A 205 1.43 -10.97 12.02
CA PHE A 205 2.72 -11.65 12.02
C PHE A 205 3.61 -11.26 10.84
N GLU A 206 3.19 -11.52 9.61
CA GLU A 206 4.07 -11.40 8.45
C GLU A 206 4.52 -9.96 8.23
N PHE A 207 3.59 -9.03 8.17
CA PHE A 207 3.84 -7.64 7.83
C PHE A 207 4.62 -6.90 8.94
N PRO A 208 4.19 -6.93 10.22
CA PRO A 208 4.93 -6.28 11.30
C PRO A 208 6.34 -6.85 11.49
N LEU A 209 6.50 -8.17 11.39
CA LEU A 209 7.81 -8.81 11.50
C LEU A 209 8.72 -8.39 10.36
N SER A 210 8.23 -8.44 9.11
CA SER A 210 9.00 -8.05 7.93
C SER A 210 9.46 -6.59 8.04
N LEU A 211 8.54 -5.69 8.37
CA LEU A 211 8.82 -4.27 8.51
C LEU A 211 9.80 -3.98 9.66
N THR A 212 9.64 -4.63 10.81
CA THR A 212 10.54 -4.51 11.94
C THR A 212 11.96 -4.99 11.60
N LEU A 213 12.10 -6.14 10.95
CA LEU A 213 13.39 -6.69 10.57
C LEU A 213 14.10 -5.82 9.54
N THR A 214 13.36 -5.32 8.55
CA THR A 214 13.90 -4.45 7.50
C THR A 214 14.34 -3.09 8.08
N THR A 215 13.50 -2.46 8.90
CA THR A 215 13.84 -1.20 9.60
C THR A 215 15.10 -1.36 10.45
N ARG A 216 15.18 -2.46 11.22
CA ARG A 216 16.38 -2.76 12.02
C ARG A 216 17.63 -3.01 11.17
N ALA A 217 17.47 -3.67 10.02
CA ALA A 217 18.58 -3.90 9.11
C ALA A 217 19.13 -2.59 8.54
N LEU A 218 18.27 -1.63 8.18
CA LEU A 218 18.65 -0.30 7.71
C LEU A 218 19.36 0.50 8.82
N LEU A 219 18.83 0.50 10.05
CA LEU A 219 19.45 1.20 11.19
C LEU A 219 20.82 0.62 11.58
N LYS A 220 21.02 -0.69 11.42
CA LYS A 220 22.31 -1.35 11.72
C LYS A 220 23.42 -0.93 10.77
N GLN A 221 23.13 -0.47 9.56
CA GLN A 221 24.13 -0.03 8.58
C GLN A 221 24.99 1.13 9.12
N ASP A 222 24.39 1.97 9.97
CA ASP A 222 25.06 3.13 10.58
C ASP A 222 25.59 2.84 11.99
N ASN A 223 25.54 1.61 12.47
CA ASN A 223 25.78 1.27 13.88
C ASN A 223 24.94 2.13 14.86
N TYR A 224 23.80 2.65 14.39
CA TYR A 224 22.99 3.59 15.12
C TYR A 224 22.25 2.94 16.28
N LYS A 225 22.37 3.55 17.45
CA LYS A 225 21.61 3.18 18.65
C LYS A 225 20.56 4.27 18.92
N PRO A 226 19.26 3.97 18.75
CA PRO A 226 18.20 4.96 18.99
C PRO A 226 18.29 5.55 20.40
N THR A 227 18.19 6.87 20.50
CA THR A 227 18.07 7.58 21.77
C THR A 227 16.69 7.35 22.41
N ALA A 228 16.49 7.82 23.63
CA ALA A 228 15.16 7.80 24.26
C ALA A 228 14.17 8.69 23.50
N GLU A 229 14.63 9.82 22.99
CA GLU A 229 13.83 10.74 22.19
C GLU A 229 13.42 10.13 20.86
N ASP A 230 14.33 9.49 20.12
CA ASP A 230 13.99 8.82 18.87
C ASP A 230 12.89 7.78 19.06
N ARG A 231 13.01 6.97 20.12
CA ARG A 231 11.99 5.97 20.44
C ARG A 231 10.65 6.61 20.82
N ARG A 232 10.68 7.75 21.50
CA ARG A 232 9.47 8.50 21.88
C ARG A 232 8.76 9.01 20.64
N VAL A 233 9.50 9.67 19.73
CA VAL A 233 8.96 10.19 18.46
C VAL A 233 8.42 9.06 17.59
N PHE A 234 9.15 7.96 17.45
CA PHE A 234 8.69 6.81 16.66
C PHE A 234 7.45 6.14 17.25
N LYS A 235 7.41 5.97 18.58
CA LYS A 235 6.24 5.45 19.28
C LYS A 235 5.03 6.38 19.10
N ASP A 236 5.22 7.69 19.21
CA ASP A 236 4.16 8.67 18.99
C ASP A 236 3.67 8.64 17.56
N PHE A 237 4.59 8.57 16.59
CA PHE A 237 4.24 8.45 15.17
C PHE A 237 3.32 7.26 14.89
N LEU A 238 3.61 6.10 15.46
CA LEU A 238 2.84 4.88 15.23
C LEU A 238 1.60 4.77 16.13
N PHE A 239 1.68 5.20 17.39
CA PHE A 239 0.73 4.80 18.43
C PHE A 239 0.12 5.96 19.21
N ALA A 240 0.28 7.22 18.78
CA ALA A 240 -0.48 8.33 19.36
C ALA A 240 -1.98 8.04 19.28
N LYS A 241 -2.71 8.31 20.37
CA LYS A 241 -4.12 7.94 20.49
C LYS A 241 -5.01 8.57 19.39
N LYS A 242 -4.72 9.82 19.02
CA LYS A 242 -5.54 10.59 18.07
C LYS A 242 -5.18 10.31 16.61
N ASP A 243 -3.89 10.30 16.29
CA ASP A 243 -3.37 10.39 14.93
C ASP A 243 -2.21 9.43 14.64
N GLY A 244 -1.94 8.49 15.54
CA GLY A 244 -0.90 7.48 15.32
C GLY A 244 -1.25 6.56 14.15
N MET A 245 -0.29 6.34 13.26
CA MET A 245 -0.48 5.59 12.01
C MET A 245 -1.06 4.17 12.19
N VAL A 246 -0.85 3.54 13.34
CA VAL A 246 -1.39 2.21 13.64
C VAL A 246 -2.62 2.30 14.55
N SER A 247 -2.53 3.09 15.62
CA SER A 247 -3.57 3.11 16.65
C SER A 247 -4.87 3.76 16.20
N SER A 248 -4.81 4.84 15.41
CA SER A 248 -6.01 5.51 14.90
C SER A 248 -6.77 4.67 13.88
N LEU A 249 -6.07 3.78 13.18
CA LEU A 249 -6.62 2.93 12.13
C LEU A 249 -7.13 1.56 12.62
N TRP A 250 -6.98 1.27 13.91
CA TRP A 250 -7.37 -0.02 14.47
C TRP A 250 -8.83 -0.45 14.16
N PRO A 251 -9.82 0.43 14.17
CA PRO A 251 -11.19 0.11 13.75
C PRO A 251 -11.28 -0.42 12.31
N HIS A 252 -10.49 0.14 11.37
CA HIS A 252 -10.46 -0.26 9.96
C HIS A 252 -9.87 -1.65 9.78
N TYR A 253 -8.76 -1.97 10.46
CA TYR A 253 -8.19 -3.32 10.43
C TYR A 253 -9.15 -4.38 10.95
N ARG A 254 -9.91 -4.07 12.02
CA ARG A 254 -10.91 -5.00 12.56
C ARG A 254 -12.14 -5.14 11.68
N ALA A 255 -12.48 -4.13 10.90
CA ALA A 255 -13.64 -4.16 10.01
C ALA A 255 -13.50 -5.22 8.92
N PHE A 256 -12.29 -5.46 8.40
CA PHE A 256 -12.03 -6.39 7.31
C PHE A 256 -12.61 -7.80 7.53
N THR A 257 -12.56 -8.31 8.75
CA THR A 257 -13.03 -9.67 9.06
C THR A 257 -14.52 -9.77 9.39
N LYS A 258 -15.25 -8.65 9.40
CA LYS A 258 -16.70 -8.65 9.64
C LYS A 258 -17.46 -9.21 8.44
N GLN A 259 -18.61 -9.80 8.72
CA GLN A 259 -19.54 -10.23 7.67
C GLN A 259 -20.03 -9.00 6.88
N GLY A 260 -20.13 -9.14 5.55
CA GLY A 260 -20.56 -8.04 4.68
C GLY A 260 -19.54 -6.92 4.50
N PHE A 261 -18.31 -7.09 4.97
CA PHE A 261 -17.26 -6.11 4.73
C PHE A 261 -16.97 -5.95 3.24
N HIS A 262 -16.84 -4.71 2.82
CA HIS A 262 -16.29 -4.30 1.53
C HIS A 262 -15.36 -3.11 1.73
N PRO A 263 -14.25 -2.94 0.96
CA PRO A 263 -13.32 -1.82 1.12
C PRO A 263 -13.98 -0.44 1.05
N TRP A 264 -15.00 -0.28 0.21
CA TRP A 264 -15.80 0.95 0.09
C TRP A 264 -16.82 1.17 1.20
N ALA A 265 -16.83 0.35 2.25
CA ALA A 265 -17.56 0.67 3.49
C ALA A 265 -16.99 1.92 4.18
N LEU A 266 -15.70 2.22 3.99
CA LEU A 266 -15.08 3.51 4.27
C LEU A 266 -15.12 4.36 2.99
N ASP A 267 -15.85 5.48 3.04
CA ASP A 267 -15.94 6.41 1.92
C ASP A 267 -14.87 7.49 2.03
N ASP A 268 -13.85 7.40 1.21
CA ASP A 268 -12.73 8.34 1.15
C ASP A 268 -12.81 9.29 -0.05
N SER A 269 -13.96 9.33 -0.77
CA SER A 269 -14.07 10.09 -2.02
C SER A 269 -13.74 11.57 -1.82
N GLY A 270 -14.31 12.20 -0.78
CA GLY A 270 -14.05 13.61 -0.49
C GLY A 270 -12.56 13.89 -0.18
N LEU A 271 -11.90 12.96 0.52
CA LEU A 271 -10.48 13.10 0.84
C LEU A 271 -9.60 13.03 -0.42
N VAL A 272 -9.95 12.15 -1.35
CA VAL A 272 -9.26 12.03 -2.64
C VAL A 272 -9.46 13.28 -3.49
N ASP A 273 -10.69 13.81 -3.56
CA ASP A 273 -11.00 15.00 -4.35
C ASP A 273 -10.23 16.23 -3.85
N ASP A 274 -10.15 16.43 -2.53
CA ASP A 274 -9.38 17.52 -1.91
C ASP A 274 -7.89 17.46 -2.31
N TRP A 275 -7.28 16.27 -2.26
CA TRP A 275 -5.86 16.10 -2.57
C TRP A 275 -5.56 16.09 -4.07
N LYS A 276 -6.46 15.62 -4.93
CA LYS A 276 -6.31 15.74 -6.39
C LYS A 276 -6.12 17.18 -6.83
N GLY A 277 -6.90 18.10 -6.28
CA GLY A 277 -6.75 19.53 -6.52
C GLY A 277 -5.35 20.04 -6.14
N THR A 278 -4.86 19.65 -4.98
CA THR A 278 -3.56 20.06 -4.46
C THR A 278 -2.39 19.52 -5.28
N LEU A 279 -2.49 18.26 -5.75
CA LEU A 279 -1.41 17.59 -6.48
C LEU A 279 -1.50 17.74 -8.00
N SER A 280 -2.53 18.39 -8.53
CA SER A 280 -2.71 18.59 -9.97
C SER A 280 -1.50 19.17 -10.70
N PRO A 281 -0.68 20.08 -10.11
CA PRO A 281 0.54 20.59 -10.77
C PRO A 281 1.61 19.53 -11.06
N TYR A 282 1.55 18.38 -10.39
CA TYR A 282 2.50 17.27 -10.56
C TYR A 282 1.99 16.20 -11.55
N PHE A 283 0.74 16.30 -12.00
CA PHE A 283 0.19 15.38 -12.97
C PHE A 283 0.60 15.84 -14.37
N ALA A 284 1.41 15.03 -15.08
CA ALA A 284 1.75 15.28 -16.46
C ALA A 284 0.50 15.08 -17.34
N HIS A 285 0.22 16.05 -18.20
CA HIS A 285 -0.87 16.04 -19.18
C HIS A 285 -0.52 15.21 -20.41
#